data_82b4ed0a6b7f0132d0714108f15d9d72
#
_entry.id   82b4ed0a6b7f0132d0714108f15d9d72
#
_cell.length_a   1.000
_cell.length_b   1.000
_cell.length_c   1.000
_cell.angle_alpha   90.00
_cell.angle_beta   90.00
_cell.angle_gamma   90.00
#
_symmetry.space_group_name_H-M   'P 1'
#
loop_
_entity.id
_entity.type
_entity.pdbx_description
1 polymer ?
#
loop_
_entity_poly.entity_id
_entity_poly.type
_entity_poly.pdbx_seq_one_letter_code
_entity_poly.pdbx_strand_id
1 'polypeptide(L)'
;MRRRRRFAGNAVFITGASSGIGAALAREFAREGGDVVLVARRQDRLEALAAEITQAGRRALVVPCDVTRDGDLERAAALTRTAFGKLDVVVANAGFGVVGALETLSLDDYRRQFETNVFGVLRTVYATLEDLKKTRGRLVLLGSVSGHVGVPGSSPYSMSKFAVHGLAASLAPELAAHGIAVTLISPGFVESEIRQVDNRGVWRREAPARPIPGLLVMPTSTAARQIVRAVAHRRREAVITGFGKAVVFLQRHAPGLLATVVRRFAVKGRREPR
;
A
#
# COMPACT_ATOMS: atom_id res chain seq x y z
N MET A 1 18.74 27.88 -5.75
CA MET A 1 17.26 27.84 -5.87
C MET A 1 16.69 26.76 -4.94
N ARG A 2 15.83 27.09 -3.97
CA ARG A 2 15.11 26.08 -3.15
C ARG A 2 14.17 25.28 -4.07
N ARG A 3 14.38 23.99 -4.18
CA ARG A 3 13.50 23.08 -4.95
C ARG A 3 12.06 23.22 -4.44
N ARG A 4 11.11 23.58 -5.33
CA ARG A 4 9.69 23.73 -4.99
C ARG A 4 9.16 22.39 -4.45
N ARG A 5 8.67 22.37 -3.21
CA ARG A 5 8.09 21.19 -2.57
C ARG A 5 6.78 20.83 -3.25
N ARG A 6 6.66 19.59 -3.76
CA ARG A 6 5.57 19.15 -4.65
C ARG A 6 4.22 19.06 -3.97
N PHE A 7 4.19 18.90 -2.66
CA PHE A 7 2.98 18.74 -1.85
C PHE A 7 2.82 19.84 -0.81
N ALA A 8 3.48 20.97 -1.01
CA ALA A 8 3.33 22.13 -0.11
C ALA A 8 1.86 22.53 0.01
N GLY A 9 1.36 22.57 1.25
CA GLY A 9 -0.03 22.91 1.56
C GLY A 9 -1.04 21.78 1.28
N ASN A 10 -0.63 20.56 0.90
CA ASN A 10 -1.55 19.42 0.78
C ASN A 10 -1.69 18.68 2.12
N ALA A 11 -2.91 18.22 2.42
CA ALA A 11 -3.21 17.24 3.46
C ALA A 11 -3.20 15.83 2.86
N VAL A 12 -2.37 14.93 3.44
CA VAL A 12 -2.12 13.58 2.93
C VAL A 12 -2.56 12.54 3.97
N PHE A 13 -3.57 11.76 3.64
CA PHE A 13 -4.14 10.72 4.49
C PHE A 13 -3.54 9.36 4.12
N ILE A 14 -2.91 8.66 5.06
CA ILE A 14 -2.17 7.42 4.80
C ILE A 14 -2.65 6.31 5.74
N THR A 15 -3.32 5.28 5.20
CA THR A 15 -3.65 4.09 5.99
C THR A 15 -2.45 3.14 6.07
N GLY A 16 -2.33 2.41 7.19
CA GLY A 16 -1.18 1.54 7.45
C GLY A 16 0.13 2.31 7.65
N ALA A 17 0.05 3.54 8.19
CA ALA A 17 1.20 4.44 8.36
C ALA A 17 2.20 4.01 9.44
N SER A 18 1.89 3.00 10.26
CA SER A 18 2.72 2.62 11.42
C SER A 18 4.01 1.86 11.08
N SER A 19 4.24 1.44 9.84
CA SER A 19 5.46 0.72 9.42
C SER A 19 5.65 0.66 7.91
N GLY A 20 6.78 0.10 7.48
CA GLY A 20 7.09 -0.25 6.10
C GLY A 20 6.88 0.90 5.11
N ILE A 21 6.19 0.60 4.01
CA ILE A 21 5.92 1.58 2.94
C ILE A 21 5.09 2.76 3.45
N GLY A 22 4.07 2.52 4.29
CA GLY A 22 3.21 3.59 4.83
C GLY A 22 3.98 4.63 5.64
N ALA A 23 4.84 4.20 6.56
CA ALA A 23 5.68 5.09 7.35
C ALA A 23 6.70 5.84 6.47
N ALA A 24 7.31 5.16 5.49
CA ALA A 24 8.24 5.79 4.55
C ALA A 24 7.54 6.82 3.65
N LEU A 25 6.28 6.57 3.24
CA LEU A 25 5.47 7.52 2.49
C LEU A 25 5.15 8.76 3.34
N ALA A 26 4.79 8.59 4.62
CA ALA A 26 4.53 9.70 5.51
C ALA A 26 5.74 10.65 5.61
N ARG A 27 6.94 10.09 5.82
CA ARG A 27 8.19 10.86 5.82
C ARG A 27 8.43 11.58 4.50
N GLU A 28 8.25 10.89 3.40
CA GLU A 28 8.54 11.45 2.07
C GLU A 28 7.53 12.53 1.66
N PHE A 29 6.23 12.35 1.93
CA PHE A 29 5.23 13.40 1.71
C PHE A 29 5.51 14.63 2.59
N ALA A 30 5.86 14.43 3.86
CA ALA A 30 6.27 15.51 4.76
C ALA A 30 7.51 16.24 4.22
N ARG A 31 8.53 15.52 3.76
CA ARG A 31 9.73 16.08 3.13
C ARG A 31 9.40 16.93 1.89
N GLU A 32 8.39 16.49 1.10
CA GLU A 32 7.89 17.24 -0.06
C GLU A 32 6.87 18.33 0.30
N GLY A 33 6.69 18.61 1.60
CA GLY A 33 5.92 19.76 2.13
C GLY A 33 4.47 19.50 2.49
N GLY A 34 4.01 18.25 2.41
CA GLY A 34 2.65 17.86 2.82
C GLY A 34 2.50 17.81 4.35
N ASP A 35 1.31 18.10 4.84
CA ASP A 35 0.88 17.78 6.18
C ASP A 35 0.27 16.38 6.15
N VAL A 36 0.55 15.52 7.14
CA VAL A 36 0.22 14.09 7.05
C VAL A 36 -0.74 13.64 8.14
N VAL A 37 -1.68 12.77 7.76
CA VAL A 37 -2.55 12.04 8.68
C VAL A 37 -2.10 10.59 8.72
N LEU A 38 -1.66 10.16 9.88
CA LEU A 38 -1.09 8.86 10.14
C LEU A 38 -2.17 7.93 10.69
N VAL A 39 -2.67 7.04 9.87
CA VAL A 39 -3.80 6.17 10.18
C VAL A 39 -3.35 4.72 10.29
N ALA A 40 -3.42 4.12 11.47
CA ALA A 40 -3.17 2.70 11.71
C ALA A 40 -3.61 2.29 13.13
N ARG A 41 -3.52 0.99 13.45
CA ARG A 41 -3.90 0.43 14.76
C ARG A 41 -2.87 0.71 15.87
N ARG A 42 -1.56 0.76 15.55
CA ARG A 42 -0.46 0.88 16.53
C ARG A 42 -0.18 2.34 16.85
N GLN A 43 -0.84 2.84 17.90
CA GLN A 43 -0.77 4.24 18.28
C GLN A 43 0.65 4.68 18.66
N ASP A 44 1.36 3.90 19.45
CA ASP A 44 2.73 4.15 19.87
C ASP A 44 3.66 4.45 18.69
N ARG A 45 3.56 3.68 17.63
CA ARG A 45 4.37 3.87 16.41
C ARG A 45 3.94 5.08 15.60
N LEU A 46 2.66 5.41 15.60
CA LEU A 46 2.17 6.62 14.94
C LEU A 46 2.65 7.87 15.66
N GLU A 47 2.64 7.87 17.00
CA GLU A 47 3.12 8.98 17.82
C GLU A 47 4.61 9.21 17.63
N ALA A 48 5.43 8.16 17.62
CA ALA A 48 6.85 8.26 17.34
C ALA A 48 7.13 8.86 15.94
N LEU A 49 6.38 8.40 14.92
CA LEU A 49 6.49 8.93 13.56
C LEU A 49 6.02 10.38 13.46
N ALA A 50 4.95 10.75 14.18
CA ALA A 50 4.44 12.11 14.22
C ALA A 50 5.44 13.06 14.86
N ALA A 51 6.09 12.65 15.95
CA ALA A 51 7.14 13.43 16.60
C ALA A 51 8.31 13.72 15.63
N GLU A 52 8.78 12.69 14.91
CA GLU A 52 9.84 12.85 13.88
C GLU A 52 9.43 13.87 12.80
N ILE A 53 8.21 13.76 12.27
CA ILE A 53 7.71 14.65 11.22
C ILE A 53 7.53 16.08 11.74
N THR A 54 7.10 16.24 12.98
CA THR A 54 6.91 17.55 13.61
C THR A 54 8.25 18.22 13.86
N GLN A 55 9.27 17.49 14.31
CA GLN A 55 10.64 17.99 14.44
C GLN A 55 11.21 18.46 13.09
N ALA A 56 10.80 17.83 11.99
CA ALA A 56 11.16 18.27 10.64
C ALA A 56 10.34 19.48 10.13
N GLY A 57 9.53 20.11 11.00
CA GLY A 57 8.77 21.33 10.71
C GLY A 57 7.50 21.09 9.87
N ARG A 58 6.90 19.90 9.95
CA ARG A 58 5.61 19.59 9.28
C ARG A 58 4.57 19.16 10.30
N ARG A 59 3.29 19.33 9.95
CA ARG A 59 2.19 18.88 10.81
C ARG A 59 1.91 17.39 10.57
N ALA A 60 1.72 16.65 11.65
CA ALA A 60 1.28 15.25 11.61
C ALA A 60 0.10 15.06 12.56
N LEU A 61 -0.97 14.44 12.08
CA LEU A 61 -2.12 14.04 12.88
C LEU A 61 -2.10 12.53 13.09
N VAL A 62 -2.10 12.08 14.32
CA VAL A 62 -2.19 10.67 14.69
C VAL A 62 -3.65 10.27 14.82
N VAL A 63 -4.08 9.23 14.11
CA VAL A 63 -5.44 8.69 14.20
C VAL A 63 -5.38 7.16 14.32
N PRO A 64 -5.50 6.62 15.53
CA PRO A 64 -5.70 5.19 15.73
C PRO A 64 -6.99 4.74 15.03
N CYS A 65 -6.87 3.75 14.13
CA CYS A 65 -7.97 3.29 13.29
C CYS A 65 -7.69 1.88 12.78
N ASP A 66 -8.71 1.05 12.74
CA ASP A 66 -8.71 -0.24 12.06
C ASP A 66 -9.58 -0.14 10.81
N VAL A 67 -8.97 -0.32 9.63
CA VAL A 67 -9.68 -0.23 8.33
C VAL A 67 -10.76 -1.31 8.14
N THR A 68 -10.81 -2.30 9.04
CA THR A 68 -11.83 -3.36 9.04
C THR A 68 -13.02 -3.05 9.94
N ARG A 69 -12.95 -1.97 10.73
CA ARG A 69 -14.03 -1.55 11.64
C ARG A 69 -14.87 -0.44 11.02
N ASP A 70 -16.17 -0.62 11.03
CA ASP A 70 -17.10 0.38 10.54
C ASP A 70 -17.04 1.66 11.40
N GLY A 71 -17.12 2.83 10.76
CA GLY A 71 -17.06 4.14 11.40
C GLY A 71 -15.65 4.67 11.71
N ASP A 72 -14.63 3.81 11.75
CA ASP A 72 -13.27 4.23 12.10
C ASP A 72 -12.65 5.16 11.04
N LEU A 73 -12.85 4.85 9.76
CA LEU A 73 -12.33 5.66 8.65
C LEU A 73 -13.10 6.96 8.46
N GLU A 74 -14.42 6.95 8.66
CA GLU A 74 -15.27 8.15 8.64
C GLU A 74 -14.84 9.11 9.75
N ARG A 75 -14.60 8.59 10.97
CA ARG A 75 -14.03 9.36 12.08
C ARG A 75 -12.67 9.92 11.74
N ALA A 76 -11.80 9.13 11.12
CA ALA A 76 -10.46 9.59 10.72
C ALA A 76 -10.53 10.70 9.66
N ALA A 77 -11.42 10.59 8.68
CA ALA A 77 -11.66 11.63 7.69
C ALA A 77 -12.22 12.91 8.33
N ALA A 78 -13.15 12.80 9.29
CA ALA A 78 -13.69 13.94 10.03
C ALA A 78 -12.59 14.68 10.82
N LEU A 79 -11.75 13.94 11.56
CA LEU A 79 -10.62 14.52 12.28
C LEU A 79 -9.63 15.21 11.34
N THR A 80 -9.42 14.66 10.13
CA THR A 80 -8.58 15.28 9.09
C THR A 80 -9.14 16.63 8.65
N ARG A 81 -10.47 16.71 8.40
CA ARG A 81 -11.14 17.97 8.04
C ARG A 81 -11.02 19.02 9.16
N THR A 82 -11.20 18.61 10.40
CA THR A 82 -11.06 19.51 11.56
C THR A 82 -9.63 20.06 11.68
N ALA A 83 -8.61 19.19 11.52
CA ALA A 83 -7.21 19.57 11.74
C ALA A 83 -6.60 20.36 10.56
N PHE A 84 -6.97 20.03 9.32
CA PHE A 84 -6.33 20.56 8.12
C PHE A 84 -7.27 21.31 7.17
N GLY A 85 -8.58 21.28 7.41
CA GLY A 85 -9.61 21.94 6.59
C GLY A 85 -9.88 21.27 5.25
N LYS A 86 -9.09 20.28 4.86
CA LYS A 86 -9.16 19.61 3.55
C LYS A 86 -8.44 18.26 3.54
N LEU A 87 -8.63 17.52 2.45
CA LEU A 87 -7.94 16.27 2.18
C LEU A 87 -7.60 16.22 0.68
N ASP A 88 -6.32 16.27 0.33
CA ASP A 88 -5.85 16.39 -1.06
C ASP A 88 -5.32 15.07 -1.64
N VAL A 89 -4.75 14.21 -0.79
CA VAL A 89 -4.16 12.93 -1.20
C VAL A 89 -4.59 11.85 -0.23
N VAL A 90 -5.11 10.76 -0.74
CA VAL A 90 -5.45 9.56 0.03
C VAL A 90 -4.58 8.40 -0.44
N VAL A 91 -3.90 7.74 0.49
CA VAL A 91 -3.09 6.55 0.24
C VAL A 91 -3.71 5.37 0.98
N ALA A 92 -4.48 4.55 0.26
CA ALA A 92 -5.03 3.29 0.74
C ALA A 92 -3.92 2.23 0.70
N ASN A 93 -3.11 2.20 1.77
CA ASN A 93 -1.91 1.37 1.88
C ASN A 93 -2.06 0.23 2.91
N ALA A 94 -2.97 0.33 3.87
CA ALA A 94 -3.16 -0.71 4.88
C ALA A 94 -3.35 -2.09 4.23
N GLY A 95 -2.61 -3.09 4.73
CA GLY A 95 -2.68 -4.43 4.20
C GLY A 95 -1.66 -5.36 4.83
N PHE A 96 -1.89 -6.66 4.68
CA PHE A 96 -0.98 -7.72 5.09
C PHE A 96 -1.04 -8.87 4.07
N GLY A 97 -0.26 -9.93 4.27
CA GLY A 97 -0.21 -11.08 3.37
C GLY A 97 -0.49 -12.38 4.09
N VAL A 98 -1.50 -13.11 3.63
CA VAL A 98 -1.75 -14.52 4.01
C VAL A 98 -0.97 -15.41 3.05
N VAL A 99 -0.18 -16.32 3.60
CA VAL A 99 0.66 -17.26 2.86
C VAL A 99 0.45 -18.69 3.36
N GLY A 100 0.45 -19.64 2.44
CA GLY A 100 0.27 -21.06 2.69
C GLY A 100 -0.10 -21.81 1.41
N ALA A 101 0.11 -23.12 1.40
CA ALA A 101 -0.42 -23.99 0.33
C ALA A 101 -1.94 -24.06 0.47
N LEU A 102 -2.66 -24.28 -0.64
CA LEU A 102 -4.12 -24.30 -0.66
C LEU A 102 -4.69 -25.27 0.40
N GLU A 103 -4.09 -26.44 0.52
CA GLU A 103 -4.51 -27.49 1.47
C GLU A 103 -4.30 -27.11 2.95
N THR A 104 -3.51 -26.07 3.24
CA THR A 104 -3.23 -25.60 4.62
C THR A 104 -3.99 -24.34 4.98
N LEU A 105 -4.73 -23.76 4.05
CA LEU A 105 -5.49 -22.53 4.22
C LEU A 105 -7.00 -22.82 4.33
N SER A 106 -7.67 -22.05 5.18
CA SER A 106 -9.12 -22.06 5.34
C SER A 106 -9.78 -20.95 4.55
N LEU A 107 -11.10 -21.03 4.31
CA LEU A 107 -11.87 -19.92 3.74
C LEU A 107 -11.80 -18.65 4.60
N ASP A 108 -11.63 -18.79 5.91
CA ASP A 108 -11.50 -17.63 6.78
C ASP A 108 -10.16 -16.90 6.61
N ASP A 109 -9.10 -17.59 6.17
CA ASP A 109 -7.86 -16.95 5.77
C ASP A 109 -8.06 -16.03 4.55
N TYR A 110 -8.85 -16.49 3.56
CA TYR A 110 -9.23 -15.67 2.39
C TYR A 110 -10.12 -14.50 2.80
N ARG A 111 -11.13 -14.72 3.65
CA ARG A 111 -12.03 -13.66 4.14
C ARG A 111 -11.25 -12.57 4.87
N ARG A 112 -10.35 -12.94 5.80
CA ARG A 112 -9.48 -11.97 6.53
C ARG A 112 -8.58 -11.18 5.58
N GLN A 113 -8.00 -11.86 4.58
CA GLN A 113 -7.17 -11.20 3.58
C GLN A 113 -7.97 -10.14 2.79
N PHE A 114 -9.16 -10.50 2.34
CA PHE A 114 -10.04 -9.60 1.59
C PHE A 114 -10.59 -8.49 2.46
N GLU A 115 -10.96 -8.78 3.70
CA GLU A 115 -11.48 -7.79 4.65
C GLU A 115 -10.53 -6.60 4.82
N THR A 116 -9.23 -6.87 4.97
CA THR A 116 -8.24 -5.80 5.08
C THR A 116 -7.85 -5.22 3.72
N ASN A 117 -7.43 -6.07 2.76
CA ASN A 117 -6.76 -5.63 1.55
C ASN A 117 -7.71 -5.13 0.45
N VAL A 118 -9.00 -5.49 0.51
CA VAL A 118 -10.01 -5.12 -0.48
C VAL A 118 -11.09 -4.24 0.16
N PHE A 119 -11.80 -4.74 1.16
CA PHE A 119 -12.87 -3.97 1.80
C PHE A 119 -12.33 -2.79 2.61
N GLY A 120 -11.19 -2.94 3.29
CA GLY A 120 -10.49 -1.81 3.94
C GLY A 120 -10.07 -0.72 2.95
N VAL A 121 -9.66 -1.09 1.73
CA VAL A 121 -9.39 -0.12 0.66
C VAL A 121 -10.68 0.56 0.22
N LEU A 122 -11.77 -0.17 -0.01
CA LEU A 122 -13.07 0.39 -0.38
C LEU A 122 -13.61 1.33 0.69
N ARG A 123 -13.58 0.93 1.97
CA ARG A 123 -13.98 1.82 3.09
C ARG A 123 -13.15 3.10 3.11
N THR A 124 -11.83 2.99 2.86
CA THR A 124 -10.96 4.18 2.76
C THR A 124 -11.42 5.11 1.63
N VAL A 125 -11.76 4.56 0.47
CA VAL A 125 -12.26 5.35 -0.67
C VAL A 125 -13.59 6.01 -0.28
N TYR A 126 -14.57 5.27 0.22
CA TYR A 126 -15.89 5.83 0.58
C TYR A 126 -15.79 6.92 1.64
N ALA A 127 -15.02 6.73 2.70
CA ALA A 127 -14.85 7.71 3.77
C ALA A 127 -14.21 9.02 3.32
N THR A 128 -13.47 9.02 2.21
CA THR A 128 -12.67 10.17 1.76
C THR A 128 -13.07 10.72 0.38
N LEU A 129 -14.02 10.09 -0.30
CA LEU A 129 -14.39 10.41 -1.68
C LEU A 129 -14.88 11.86 -1.85
N GLU A 130 -15.78 12.31 -0.97
CA GLU A 130 -16.33 13.66 -1.08
C GLU A 130 -15.26 14.75 -0.83
N ASP A 131 -14.29 14.47 0.04
CA ASP A 131 -13.17 15.38 0.24
C ASP A 131 -12.27 15.45 -1.00
N LEU A 132 -11.98 14.29 -1.60
CA LEU A 132 -11.21 14.22 -2.84
C LEU A 132 -11.91 14.91 -4.03
N LYS A 133 -13.24 14.85 -4.11
CA LYS A 133 -14.02 15.59 -5.13
C LYS A 133 -13.84 17.11 -4.94
N LYS A 134 -13.96 17.62 -3.72
CA LYS A 134 -13.79 19.04 -3.39
C LYS A 134 -12.40 19.56 -3.77
N THR A 135 -11.37 18.77 -3.54
CA THR A 135 -9.97 19.17 -3.78
C THR A 135 -9.47 18.82 -5.20
N ARG A 136 -10.26 18.08 -5.99
CA ARG A 136 -9.80 17.44 -7.23
C ARG A 136 -8.50 16.66 -6.99
N GLY A 137 -8.51 15.88 -5.91
CA GLY A 137 -7.36 15.31 -5.25
C GLY A 137 -6.71 14.14 -5.97
N ARG A 138 -6.03 13.30 -5.19
CA ARG A 138 -5.33 12.10 -5.68
C ARG A 138 -5.66 10.91 -4.78
N LEU A 139 -6.12 9.83 -5.39
CA LEU A 139 -6.31 8.53 -4.76
C LEU A 139 -5.18 7.58 -5.15
N VAL A 140 -4.47 7.05 -4.17
CA VAL A 140 -3.36 6.11 -4.36
C VAL A 140 -3.77 4.76 -3.80
N LEU A 141 -3.78 3.74 -4.64
CA LEU A 141 -4.12 2.37 -4.27
C LEU A 141 -2.86 1.51 -4.26
N LEU A 142 -2.54 0.89 -3.12
CA LEU A 142 -1.38 0.01 -2.99
C LEU A 142 -1.74 -1.42 -3.47
N GLY A 143 -1.45 -1.67 -4.74
CA GLY A 143 -1.42 -2.99 -5.34
C GLY A 143 -0.18 -3.80 -4.95
N SER A 144 0.31 -4.57 -5.89
CA SER A 144 1.56 -5.37 -5.82
C SER A 144 1.88 -5.93 -7.20
N VAL A 145 3.12 -6.35 -7.44
CA VAL A 145 3.46 -7.24 -8.57
C VAL A 145 2.63 -8.52 -8.52
N SER A 146 2.23 -8.98 -7.32
CA SER A 146 1.31 -10.11 -7.15
C SER A 146 -0.14 -9.83 -7.60
N GLY A 147 -0.47 -8.61 -8.00
CA GLY A 147 -1.71 -8.26 -8.68
C GLY A 147 -1.62 -8.35 -10.21
N HIS A 148 -0.44 -8.63 -10.76
CA HIS A 148 -0.23 -8.93 -12.18
C HIS A 148 0.05 -10.41 -12.41
N VAL A 149 0.63 -11.10 -11.39
CA VAL A 149 1.06 -12.50 -11.50
C VAL A 149 0.69 -13.24 -10.23
N GLY A 150 0.02 -14.39 -10.37
CA GLY A 150 -0.25 -15.29 -9.24
C GLY A 150 1.04 -15.90 -8.71
N VAL A 151 1.22 -15.87 -7.40
CA VAL A 151 2.40 -16.43 -6.71
C VAL A 151 2.00 -17.70 -5.97
N PRO A 152 2.60 -18.86 -6.28
CA PRO A 152 2.33 -20.11 -5.58
C PRO A 152 2.55 -19.98 -4.07
N GLY A 153 1.64 -20.55 -3.27
CA GLY A 153 1.66 -20.44 -1.80
C GLY A 153 1.25 -19.04 -1.28
N SER A 154 0.59 -18.23 -2.11
CA SER A 154 0.17 -16.88 -1.75
C SER A 154 -1.16 -16.50 -2.44
N SER A 155 -2.03 -17.50 -2.66
CA SER A 155 -3.28 -17.29 -3.40
C SER A 155 -4.20 -16.24 -2.77
N PRO A 156 -4.44 -16.17 -1.43
CA PRO A 156 -5.30 -15.13 -0.87
C PRO A 156 -4.74 -13.73 -1.11
N TYR A 157 -3.43 -13.55 -0.93
CA TYR A 157 -2.78 -12.28 -1.17
C TYR A 157 -2.83 -11.88 -2.64
N SER A 158 -2.47 -12.79 -3.55
CA SER A 158 -2.54 -12.53 -4.99
C SER A 158 -3.96 -12.14 -5.41
N MET A 159 -4.99 -12.92 -5.03
CA MET A 159 -6.39 -12.60 -5.31
C MET A 159 -6.76 -11.20 -4.82
N SER A 160 -6.40 -10.85 -3.59
CA SER A 160 -6.69 -9.50 -3.03
C SER A 160 -6.02 -8.39 -3.84
N LYS A 161 -4.79 -8.61 -4.33
CA LYS A 161 -4.07 -7.61 -5.12
C LYS A 161 -4.58 -7.51 -6.55
N PHE A 162 -5.03 -8.61 -7.16
CA PHE A 162 -5.77 -8.56 -8.43
C PHE A 162 -7.09 -7.78 -8.29
N ALA A 163 -7.83 -7.97 -7.18
CA ALA A 163 -9.04 -7.20 -6.91
C ALA A 163 -8.75 -5.69 -6.81
N VAL A 164 -7.68 -5.29 -6.12
CA VAL A 164 -7.26 -3.88 -6.05
C VAL A 164 -6.86 -3.32 -7.43
N HIS A 165 -6.23 -4.13 -8.30
CA HIS A 165 -5.92 -3.72 -9.67
C HIS A 165 -7.19 -3.50 -10.49
N GLY A 166 -8.17 -4.43 -10.42
CA GLY A 166 -9.48 -4.28 -11.07
C GLY A 166 -10.19 -3.02 -10.58
N LEU A 167 -10.22 -2.81 -9.26
CA LEU A 167 -10.77 -1.60 -8.65
C LEU A 167 -10.11 -0.32 -9.19
N ALA A 168 -8.77 -0.26 -9.22
CA ALA A 168 -8.05 0.89 -9.74
C ALA A 168 -8.35 1.18 -11.21
N ALA A 169 -8.45 0.12 -12.02
CA ALA A 169 -8.77 0.24 -13.45
C ALA A 169 -10.17 0.82 -13.69
N SER A 170 -11.16 0.40 -12.87
CA SER A 170 -12.54 0.90 -12.93
C SER A 170 -12.67 2.31 -12.38
N LEU A 171 -12.10 2.59 -11.20
CA LEU A 171 -12.21 3.90 -10.57
C LEU A 171 -11.47 5.02 -11.33
N ALA A 172 -10.42 4.71 -12.08
CA ALA A 172 -9.64 5.74 -12.78
C ALA A 172 -10.47 6.54 -13.79
N PRO A 173 -11.26 5.95 -14.71
CA PRO A 173 -12.15 6.70 -15.59
C PRO A 173 -13.35 7.32 -14.86
N GLU A 174 -13.95 6.62 -13.87
CA GLU A 174 -15.08 7.13 -13.10
C GLU A 174 -14.74 8.41 -12.34
N LEU A 175 -13.61 8.42 -11.63
CA LEU A 175 -13.22 9.54 -10.79
C LEU A 175 -12.53 10.67 -11.58
N ALA A 176 -12.09 10.43 -12.80
CA ALA A 176 -11.56 11.46 -13.70
C ALA A 176 -12.59 12.54 -13.99
N ALA A 177 -13.89 12.20 -14.06
CA ALA A 177 -14.99 13.16 -14.23
C ALA A 177 -15.05 14.19 -13.08
N HIS A 178 -14.57 13.83 -11.90
CA HIS A 178 -14.45 14.72 -10.74
C HIS A 178 -13.08 15.37 -10.59
N GLY A 179 -12.18 15.20 -11.58
CA GLY A 179 -10.80 15.71 -11.53
C GLY A 179 -9.88 14.95 -10.57
N ILE A 180 -10.32 13.81 -10.02
CA ILE A 180 -9.53 12.98 -9.12
C ILE A 180 -8.59 12.08 -9.94
N ALA A 181 -7.30 12.11 -9.63
CA ALA A 181 -6.33 11.21 -10.25
C ALA A 181 -6.17 9.94 -9.40
N VAL A 182 -6.47 8.79 -9.99
CA VAL A 182 -6.21 7.48 -9.38
C VAL A 182 -4.85 6.97 -9.81
N THR A 183 -4.00 6.58 -8.84
CA THR A 183 -2.68 6.01 -9.09
C THR A 183 -2.59 4.63 -8.45
N LEU A 184 -2.46 3.59 -9.28
CA LEU A 184 -2.14 2.23 -8.82
C LEU A 184 -0.63 2.11 -8.64
N ILE A 185 -0.20 1.70 -7.46
CA ILE A 185 1.20 1.41 -7.17
C ILE A 185 1.38 -0.09 -7.03
N SER A 186 2.32 -0.65 -7.79
CA SER A 186 2.64 -2.08 -7.78
C SER A 186 4.08 -2.30 -7.28
N PRO A 187 4.31 -2.38 -5.96
CA PRO A 187 5.61 -2.72 -5.41
C PRO A 187 5.98 -4.17 -5.74
N GLY A 188 7.27 -4.41 -6.03
CA GLY A 188 7.87 -5.73 -5.93
C GLY A 188 8.38 -5.98 -4.50
N PHE A 189 9.59 -6.52 -4.36
CA PHE A 189 10.18 -6.71 -3.04
C PHE A 189 10.72 -5.39 -2.49
N VAL A 190 10.08 -4.92 -1.41
CA VAL A 190 10.46 -3.73 -0.65
C VAL A 190 10.68 -4.15 0.79
N GLU A 191 11.67 -3.56 1.47
CA GLU A 191 11.86 -3.74 2.91
C GLU A 191 10.54 -3.42 3.62
N SER A 192 10.00 -4.39 4.39
CA SER A 192 8.71 -4.24 5.03
C SER A 192 8.55 -5.27 6.14
N GLU A 193 7.86 -4.88 7.20
CA GLU A 193 7.42 -5.79 8.27
C GLU A 193 6.29 -6.73 7.83
N ILE A 194 5.79 -6.64 6.60
CA ILE A 194 4.66 -7.46 6.11
C ILE A 194 4.92 -8.96 6.26
N ARG A 195 6.19 -9.37 6.21
CA ARG A 195 6.59 -10.77 6.39
C ARG A 195 6.64 -11.22 7.84
N GLN A 196 6.63 -10.26 8.77
CA GLN A 196 6.55 -10.49 10.22
C GLN A 196 5.11 -10.46 10.71
N VAL A 197 4.15 -10.24 9.80
CA VAL A 197 2.72 -10.32 10.12
C VAL A 197 2.25 -11.72 9.78
N ASP A 198 1.67 -12.41 10.78
CA ASP A 198 1.13 -13.75 10.61
C ASP A 198 -0.19 -13.74 9.80
N ASN A 199 -0.72 -14.92 9.45
CA ASN A 199 -1.96 -15.06 8.69
C ASN A 199 -3.21 -14.52 9.43
N ARG A 200 -3.09 -14.16 10.72
CA ARG A 200 -4.13 -13.50 11.52
C ARG A 200 -4.01 -11.98 11.51
N GLY A 201 -3.01 -11.43 10.81
CA GLY A 201 -2.77 -9.99 10.78
C GLY A 201 -2.07 -9.44 12.03
N VAL A 202 -1.44 -10.31 12.83
CA VAL A 202 -0.70 -9.97 14.04
C VAL A 202 0.80 -9.93 13.74
N TRP A 203 1.46 -8.84 14.11
CA TRP A 203 2.91 -8.72 13.97
C TRP A 203 3.63 -9.63 14.99
N ARG A 204 4.65 -10.37 14.52
CA ARG A 204 5.46 -11.27 15.33
C ARG A 204 6.94 -11.04 15.05
N ARG A 205 7.72 -10.82 16.11
CA ARG A 205 9.15 -10.56 16.01
C ARG A 205 9.92 -11.70 15.34
N GLU A 206 9.52 -12.95 15.59
CA GLU A 206 10.22 -14.18 15.19
C GLU A 206 9.53 -14.91 14.03
N ALA A 207 8.67 -14.22 13.24
CA ALA A 207 8.04 -14.89 12.12
C ALA A 207 9.13 -15.35 11.11
N PRO A 208 9.12 -16.62 10.69
CA PRO A 208 10.10 -17.16 9.76
C PRO A 208 9.90 -16.49 8.39
N ALA A 209 10.72 -15.49 8.09
CA ALA A 209 10.72 -14.85 6.78
C ALA A 209 11.54 -15.73 5.82
N ARG A 210 10.93 -16.24 4.75
CA ARG A 210 11.70 -16.84 3.66
C ARG A 210 12.72 -15.82 3.15
N PRO A 211 14.02 -16.14 3.13
CA PRO A 211 15.03 -15.19 2.71
C PRO A 211 14.82 -14.82 1.24
N ILE A 212 14.73 -13.53 0.97
CA ILE A 212 14.82 -13.00 -0.40
C ILE A 212 16.24 -12.47 -0.57
N PRO A 213 16.92 -12.77 -1.71
CA PRO A 213 18.23 -12.19 -1.98
C PRO A 213 18.17 -10.66 -1.81
N GLY A 214 19.05 -10.11 -0.96
CA GLY A 214 19.05 -8.68 -0.62
C GLY A 214 19.12 -7.76 -1.83
N LEU A 215 19.78 -8.20 -2.91
CA LEU A 215 19.87 -7.48 -4.18
C LEU A 215 18.50 -7.23 -4.85
N LEU A 216 17.49 -8.04 -4.54
CA LEU A 216 16.13 -7.88 -5.08
C LEU A 216 15.23 -7.01 -4.17
N VAL A 217 15.67 -6.70 -2.96
CA VAL A 217 14.89 -5.95 -1.97
C VAL A 217 15.26 -4.47 -2.06
N MET A 218 14.26 -3.64 -2.35
CA MET A 218 14.43 -2.19 -2.42
C MET A 218 14.23 -1.56 -1.04
N PRO A 219 15.10 -0.62 -0.59
CA PRO A 219 14.86 0.16 0.61
C PRO A 219 13.53 0.92 0.57
N THR A 220 12.78 0.93 1.68
CA THR A 220 11.49 1.64 1.79
C THR A 220 11.57 3.11 1.42
N SER A 221 12.66 3.79 1.78
CA SER A 221 12.89 5.20 1.45
C SER A 221 13.00 5.44 -0.06
N THR A 222 13.62 4.51 -0.78
CA THR A 222 13.73 4.58 -2.25
C THR A 222 12.37 4.30 -2.91
N ALA A 223 11.63 3.31 -2.41
CA ALA A 223 10.27 3.03 -2.88
C ALA A 223 9.35 4.25 -2.66
N ALA A 224 9.37 4.84 -1.46
CA ALA A 224 8.57 6.02 -1.13
C ALA A 224 8.87 7.20 -2.06
N ARG A 225 10.14 7.50 -2.35
CA ARG A 225 10.51 8.55 -3.32
C ARG A 225 9.94 8.30 -4.72
N GLN A 226 9.99 7.05 -5.21
CA GLN A 226 9.42 6.71 -6.52
C GLN A 226 7.89 6.84 -6.52
N ILE A 227 7.23 6.38 -5.46
CA ILE A 227 5.77 6.45 -5.30
C ILE A 227 5.32 7.92 -5.25
N VAL A 228 5.89 8.73 -4.37
CA VAL A 228 5.53 10.15 -4.21
C VAL A 228 5.76 10.92 -5.51
N ARG A 229 6.83 10.59 -6.26
CA ARG A 229 7.05 11.14 -7.61
C ARG A 229 5.95 10.73 -8.59
N ALA A 230 5.53 9.45 -8.60
CA ALA A 230 4.45 8.97 -9.47
C ALA A 230 3.12 9.68 -9.15
N VAL A 231 2.80 9.84 -7.86
CA VAL A 231 1.60 10.56 -7.38
C VAL A 231 1.65 12.04 -7.76
N ALA A 232 2.81 12.70 -7.63
CA ALA A 232 2.98 14.10 -8.03
C ALA A 232 2.67 14.31 -9.53
N HIS A 233 3.08 13.35 -10.37
CA HIS A 233 2.83 13.39 -11.82
C HIS A 233 1.48 12.78 -12.24
N ARG A 234 0.58 12.46 -11.29
CA ARG A 234 -0.74 11.87 -11.55
C ARG A 234 -0.68 10.64 -12.48
N ARG A 235 0.33 9.79 -12.32
CA ARG A 235 0.47 8.57 -13.13
C ARG A 235 -0.66 7.60 -12.82
N ARG A 236 -1.24 6.98 -13.85
CA ARG A 236 -2.28 5.94 -13.65
C ARG A 236 -1.73 4.69 -12.96
N GLU A 237 -0.49 4.32 -13.29
CA GLU A 237 0.17 3.13 -12.73
C GLU A 237 1.67 3.38 -12.57
N ALA A 238 2.26 2.81 -11.51
CA ALA A 238 3.70 2.76 -11.33
C ALA A 238 4.14 1.43 -10.70
N VAL A 239 4.88 0.63 -11.46
CA VAL A 239 5.57 -0.56 -10.94
C VAL A 239 6.87 -0.10 -10.30
N ILE A 240 7.02 -0.43 -9.00
CA ILE A 240 8.18 -0.07 -8.19
C ILE A 240 9.10 -1.29 -8.10
N THR A 241 10.38 -1.13 -8.21
CA THR A 241 11.46 -2.11 -8.28
C THR A 241 11.79 -2.58 -9.71
N GLY A 242 13.10 -2.75 -9.98
CA GLY A 242 13.57 -3.24 -11.29
C GLY A 242 13.07 -4.65 -11.59
N PHE A 243 13.18 -5.55 -10.61
CA PHE A 243 12.64 -6.91 -10.71
C PHE A 243 11.14 -6.93 -11.00
N GLY A 244 10.35 -6.11 -10.27
CA GLY A 244 8.91 -6.00 -10.50
C GLY A 244 8.56 -5.55 -11.92
N LYS A 245 9.29 -4.58 -12.46
CA LYS A 245 9.12 -4.13 -13.85
C LYS A 245 9.39 -5.24 -14.86
N ALA A 246 10.45 -6.02 -14.66
CA ALA A 246 10.79 -7.16 -15.52
C ALA A 246 9.68 -8.24 -15.48
N VAL A 247 9.20 -8.58 -14.28
CA VAL A 247 8.10 -9.57 -14.11
C VAL A 247 6.82 -9.09 -14.79
N VAL A 248 6.42 -7.84 -14.58
CA VAL A 248 5.21 -7.28 -15.20
C VAL A 248 5.35 -7.18 -16.72
N PHE A 249 6.52 -6.81 -17.22
CA PHE A 249 6.80 -6.80 -18.64
C PHE A 249 6.67 -8.21 -19.27
N LEU A 250 7.29 -9.23 -18.65
CA LEU A 250 7.18 -10.62 -19.09
C LEU A 250 5.72 -11.10 -19.06
N GLN A 251 4.97 -10.78 -18.00
CA GLN A 251 3.55 -11.14 -17.91
C GLN A 251 2.71 -10.55 -19.03
N ARG A 252 2.99 -9.32 -19.43
CA ARG A 252 2.24 -8.62 -20.51
C ARG A 252 2.59 -9.12 -21.91
N HIS A 253 3.85 -9.53 -22.15
CA HIS A 253 4.34 -9.82 -23.50
C HIS A 253 4.68 -11.31 -23.75
N ALA A 254 5.00 -12.07 -22.70
CA ALA A 254 5.37 -13.49 -22.80
C ALA A 254 4.86 -14.29 -21.59
N PRO A 255 3.51 -14.34 -21.35
CA PRO A 255 2.93 -14.97 -20.16
C PRO A 255 3.28 -16.46 -20.03
N GLY A 256 3.37 -17.21 -21.13
CA GLY A 256 3.76 -18.63 -21.12
C GLY A 256 5.18 -18.87 -20.65
N LEU A 257 6.12 -17.97 -21.02
CA LEU A 257 7.50 -18.03 -20.53
C LEU A 257 7.54 -17.79 -19.01
N LEU A 258 6.85 -16.77 -18.53
CA LEU A 258 6.78 -16.47 -17.10
C LEU A 258 6.14 -17.62 -16.32
N ALA A 259 5.05 -18.20 -16.81
CA ALA A 259 4.39 -19.36 -16.19
C ALA A 259 5.35 -20.55 -16.05
N THR A 260 6.19 -20.81 -17.07
CA THR A 260 7.22 -21.85 -17.01
C THR A 260 8.27 -21.58 -15.95
N VAL A 261 8.74 -20.34 -15.84
CA VAL A 261 9.67 -19.91 -14.80
C VAL A 261 9.06 -20.08 -13.41
N VAL A 262 7.85 -19.55 -13.18
CA VAL A 262 7.13 -19.66 -11.90
C VAL A 262 6.94 -21.13 -11.49
N ARG A 263 6.57 -21.99 -12.42
CA ARG A 263 6.40 -23.44 -12.18
C ARG A 263 7.70 -24.10 -11.70
N ARG A 264 8.84 -23.78 -12.33
CA ARG A 264 10.16 -24.33 -11.94
C ARG A 264 10.56 -23.93 -10.52
N PHE A 265 10.28 -22.71 -10.12
CA PHE A 265 10.55 -22.24 -8.75
C PHE A 265 9.58 -22.86 -7.73
N ALA A 266 8.30 -23.03 -8.05
CA ALA A 266 7.32 -23.67 -7.18
C ALA A 266 7.68 -25.14 -6.87
N VAL A 267 8.19 -25.89 -7.87
CA VAL A 267 8.59 -27.29 -7.71
C VAL A 267 9.85 -27.43 -6.86
N LYS A 268 10.82 -26.52 -7.00
CA LYS A 268 12.05 -26.55 -6.15
C LYS A 268 11.77 -26.29 -4.67
N GLY A 269 10.83 -25.41 -4.34
CA GLY A 269 10.43 -25.11 -2.95
C GLY A 269 9.70 -26.24 -2.22
N ARG A 270 9.26 -27.29 -2.93
CA ARG A 270 8.64 -28.50 -2.34
C ARG A 270 9.65 -29.62 -1.99
N ARG A 271 10.93 -29.47 -2.35
CA ARG A 271 11.97 -30.50 -2.16
C ARG A 271 12.90 -30.27 -1.00
N GLU A 272 12.61 -29.33 -0.09
CA GLU A 272 13.35 -29.25 1.18
C GLU A 272 12.79 -30.29 2.18
N PRO A 273 13.67 -31.06 2.88
CA PRO A 273 13.27 -32.23 3.68
C PRO A 273 12.48 -31.82 4.92
N ARG A 274 11.69 -32.79 5.36
CA ARG A 274 10.90 -32.79 6.62
C ARG A 274 11.78 -32.62 7.86
#